data_bf9f1c0c589cfe7655e7c1dc101b7377
#
_entry.id   bf9f1c0c589cfe7655e7c1dc101b7377
#
_cell.length_a   1.000
_cell.length_b   1.000
_cell.length_c   1.000
_cell.angle_alpha   90.00
_cell.angle_beta   90.00
_cell.angle_gamma   90.00
#
_symmetry.space_group_name_H-M   'P 1'
#
loop_
_entity.id
_entity.type
_entity.pdbx_description
1 polymer ?
#
loop_
_entity_poly.entity_id
_entity_poly.type
_entity_poly.pdbx_seq_one_letter_code
_entity_poly.pdbx_strand_id
1 'polypeptide(L)'
;MWYGSTIDWSSPNGEMVHVIKYATSSDGENWERKGLAIPYEIGVAQAFSRPTVVKDKEGYHMWFSYRSGNGTKYRIGYAHSLDGITWDRKKDSGIDVSKTGWDSEMICYPFVFEHKVNKYMLYNGNDYGKDGFGLAVLENNK
;
A
#
# COMPACT_ATOMS: atom_id res chain seq x y z
N MET A 1 -6.26 4.19 -13.04
CA MET A 1 -6.59 4.31 -11.60
C MET A 1 -6.38 2.99 -10.89
N TRP A 2 -5.72 3.01 -9.74
CA TRP A 2 -5.64 1.86 -8.82
C TRP A 2 -6.55 2.15 -7.62
N TYR A 3 -7.37 1.18 -7.24
CA TYR A 3 -8.41 1.40 -6.23
C TYR A 3 -8.64 0.18 -5.35
N GLY A 4 -9.05 0.42 -4.11
CA GLY A 4 -9.42 -0.63 -3.17
C GLY A 4 -10.78 -1.25 -3.51
N SER A 5 -10.90 -2.55 -3.32
CA SER A 5 -12.15 -3.30 -3.51
C SER A 5 -12.17 -4.50 -2.56
N THR A 6 -13.36 -4.92 -2.12
CA THR A 6 -13.54 -6.13 -1.32
C THR A 6 -14.03 -7.25 -2.23
N ILE A 7 -13.45 -8.43 -2.10
CA ILE A 7 -13.89 -9.64 -2.81
C ILE A 7 -14.43 -10.71 -1.88
N ASP A 8 -14.07 -10.67 -0.61
CA ASP A 8 -14.61 -11.54 0.43
C ASP A 8 -14.64 -10.79 1.78
N TRP A 9 -15.76 -10.87 2.48
CA TRP A 9 -15.94 -10.23 3.78
C TRP A 9 -15.56 -11.16 4.94
N SER A 10 -15.45 -12.46 4.70
CA SER A 10 -15.17 -13.47 5.73
C SER A 10 -14.45 -14.67 5.11
N SER A 11 -13.14 -14.53 4.90
CA SER A 11 -12.31 -15.65 4.45
C SER A 11 -12.11 -16.71 5.55
N PRO A 12 -11.58 -17.91 5.23
CA PRO A 12 -11.39 -18.99 6.20
C PRO A 12 -10.57 -18.62 7.45
N ASN A 13 -9.72 -17.60 7.37
CA ASN A 13 -8.95 -17.10 8.51
C ASN A 13 -9.64 -15.96 9.29
N GLY A 14 -10.93 -15.69 9.01
CA GLY A 14 -11.71 -14.66 9.69
C GLY A 14 -11.41 -13.22 9.29
N GLU A 15 -10.51 -12.98 8.33
CA GLU A 15 -10.15 -11.65 7.85
C GLU A 15 -10.84 -11.36 6.52
N MET A 16 -11.14 -10.10 6.26
CA MET A 16 -11.63 -9.63 4.98
C MET A 16 -10.55 -9.75 3.90
N VAL A 17 -10.95 -10.05 2.67
CA VAL A 17 -10.07 -9.98 1.51
C VAL A 17 -10.35 -8.68 0.76
N HIS A 18 -9.64 -7.64 1.14
CA HIS A 18 -9.56 -6.40 0.39
C HIS A 18 -8.39 -6.48 -0.59
N VAL A 19 -8.61 -6.00 -1.80
CA VAL A 19 -7.64 -6.08 -2.90
C VAL A 19 -7.48 -4.72 -3.57
N ILE A 20 -6.36 -4.54 -4.26
CA ILE A 20 -6.15 -3.39 -5.14
C ILE A 20 -6.45 -3.84 -6.56
N LYS A 21 -7.39 -3.14 -7.19
CA LYS A 21 -7.80 -3.33 -8.59
C LYS A 21 -7.33 -2.18 -9.46
N TYR A 22 -7.34 -2.44 -10.77
CA TYR A 22 -6.96 -1.49 -11.79
C TYR A 22 -8.13 -1.18 -12.72
N ALA A 23 -8.26 0.07 -13.12
CA ALA A 23 -9.22 0.53 -14.12
C ALA A 23 -8.62 1.63 -14.98
N THR A 24 -9.05 1.73 -16.23
CA THR A 24 -8.68 2.75 -17.19
C THR A 24 -9.88 3.60 -17.58
N SER A 25 -9.64 4.84 -17.96
CA SER A 25 -10.61 5.74 -18.54
C SER A 25 -9.90 6.69 -19.50
N SER A 26 -10.60 7.09 -20.56
CA SER A 26 -10.13 8.14 -21.48
C SER A 26 -10.68 9.53 -21.14
N ASP A 27 -11.76 9.59 -20.35
CA ASP A 27 -12.48 10.82 -20.01
C ASP A 27 -12.54 11.13 -18.50
N GLY A 28 -12.13 10.18 -17.64
CA GLY A 28 -12.22 10.30 -16.20
C GLY A 28 -13.60 10.02 -15.60
N GLU A 29 -14.61 9.80 -16.43
CA GLU A 29 -16.01 9.53 -16.04
C GLU A 29 -16.39 8.07 -16.26
N ASN A 30 -16.09 7.53 -17.45
CA ASN A 30 -16.39 6.15 -17.82
C ASN A 30 -15.16 5.28 -17.60
N TRP A 31 -15.27 4.26 -16.72
CA TRP A 31 -14.15 3.45 -16.28
C TRP A 31 -14.29 1.98 -16.71
N GLU A 32 -13.30 1.48 -17.42
CA GLU A 32 -13.16 0.07 -17.74
C GLU A 32 -12.35 -0.65 -16.67
N ARG A 33 -12.97 -1.60 -15.96
CA ARG A 33 -12.33 -2.39 -14.91
C ARG A 33 -11.47 -3.48 -15.51
N LYS A 34 -10.20 -3.55 -15.11
CA LYS A 34 -9.20 -4.49 -15.66
C LYS A 34 -8.85 -5.65 -14.71
N GLY A 35 -9.44 -5.70 -13.51
CA GLY A 35 -9.20 -6.77 -12.55
C GLY A 35 -8.19 -6.42 -11.47
N LEU A 36 -7.51 -7.44 -10.93
CA LEU A 36 -6.52 -7.28 -9.86
C LEU A 36 -5.26 -6.57 -10.39
N ALA A 37 -4.76 -5.61 -9.60
CA ALA A 37 -3.46 -4.99 -9.83
C ALA A 37 -2.35 -5.78 -9.13
N ILE A 38 -2.54 -6.11 -7.85
CA ILE A 38 -1.55 -6.80 -7.02
C ILE A 38 -2.12 -8.14 -6.57
N PRO A 39 -1.35 -9.25 -6.66
CA PRO A 39 -1.77 -10.53 -6.12
C PRO A 39 -1.84 -10.49 -4.59
N TYR A 40 -2.86 -11.12 -4.04
CA TYR A 40 -3.02 -11.31 -2.60
C TYR A 40 -2.78 -12.77 -2.22
N GLU A 41 -2.51 -13.01 -0.94
CA GLU A 41 -2.29 -14.34 -0.38
C GLU A 41 -2.91 -14.40 1.02
N ILE A 42 -3.88 -15.30 1.19
CA ILE A 42 -4.59 -15.49 2.47
C ILE A 42 -3.62 -15.87 3.58
N GLY A 43 -3.67 -15.14 4.70
CA GLY A 43 -2.79 -15.34 5.85
C GLY A 43 -1.37 -14.76 5.71
N VAL A 44 -1.00 -14.23 4.55
CA VAL A 44 0.32 -13.61 4.29
C VAL A 44 0.18 -12.14 3.95
N ALA A 45 -0.63 -11.82 2.95
CA ALA A 45 -0.89 -10.44 2.52
C ALA A 45 -2.31 -10.35 1.95
N GLN A 46 -3.21 -9.82 2.73
CA GLN A 46 -4.61 -9.57 2.41
C GLN A 46 -5.06 -8.26 3.06
N ALA A 47 -6.34 -7.91 2.96
CA ALA A 47 -6.86 -6.66 3.50
C ALA A 47 -6.06 -5.43 3.05
N PHE A 48 -5.74 -5.36 1.75
CA PHE A 48 -5.04 -4.23 1.15
C PHE A 48 -5.90 -2.97 1.16
N SER A 49 -5.29 -1.82 1.44
CA SER A 49 -5.99 -0.54 1.40
C SER A 49 -5.08 0.62 1.03
N ARG A 50 -5.71 1.68 0.52
CA ARG A 50 -5.11 3.00 0.26
C ARG A 50 -3.80 2.93 -0.53
N PRO A 51 -3.82 2.44 -1.79
CA PRO A 51 -2.64 2.52 -2.64
C PRO A 51 -2.29 3.97 -2.96
N THR A 52 -1.01 4.29 -2.89
CA THR A 52 -0.43 5.52 -3.42
C THR A 52 0.60 5.15 -4.49
N VAL A 53 0.55 5.79 -5.65
CA VAL A 53 1.40 5.46 -6.79
C VAL A 53 2.16 6.68 -7.25
N VAL A 54 3.47 6.51 -7.39
CA VAL A 54 4.37 7.50 -7.98
C VAL A 54 5.03 6.89 -9.21
N LYS A 55 5.20 7.68 -10.27
CA LYS A 55 5.90 7.27 -11.48
C LYS A 55 7.20 8.07 -11.62
N ASP A 56 8.30 7.38 -11.87
CA ASP A 56 9.58 7.99 -12.20
C ASP A 56 10.24 7.31 -13.40
N LYS A 57 11.54 7.53 -13.63
CA LYS A 57 12.31 6.93 -14.74
C LYS A 57 12.45 5.41 -14.66
N GLU A 58 12.28 4.84 -13.47
CA GLU A 58 12.40 3.39 -13.20
C GLU A 58 11.06 2.67 -13.33
N GLY A 59 9.95 3.41 -13.50
CA GLY A 59 8.61 2.86 -13.66
C GLY A 59 7.62 3.39 -12.64
N TYR A 60 6.74 2.51 -12.21
CA TYR A 60 5.67 2.82 -11.24
C TYR A 60 5.99 2.16 -9.91
N HIS A 61 5.85 2.93 -8.86
CA HIS A 61 6.09 2.54 -7.49
C HIS A 61 4.78 2.68 -6.71
N MET A 62 4.33 1.61 -6.06
CA MET A 62 3.09 1.61 -5.29
C MET A 62 3.38 1.23 -3.85
N TRP A 63 2.96 2.05 -2.90
CA TRP A 63 2.88 1.70 -1.49
C TRP A 63 1.42 1.56 -1.09
N PHE A 64 1.14 0.65 -0.18
CA PHE A 64 -0.21 0.33 0.26
C PHE A 64 -0.18 -0.23 1.68
N SER A 65 -1.30 -0.16 2.38
CA SER A 65 -1.44 -0.87 3.64
C SER A 65 -1.87 -2.30 3.40
N TYR A 66 -1.39 -3.24 4.22
CA TYR A 66 -1.87 -4.61 4.23
C TYR A 66 -1.76 -5.22 5.62
N ARG A 67 -2.51 -6.29 5.86
CA ARG A 67 -2.33 -7.18 7.00
C ARG A 67 -2.55 -8.62 6.58
N SER A 68 -2.08 -9.55 7.41
CA SER A 68 -2.04 -10.97 7.06
C SER A 68 -3.20 -11.79 7.64
N GLY A 69 -4.14 -11.13 8.32
CA GLY A 69 -5.25 -11.81 9.00
C GLY A 69 -4.96 -12.15 10.46
N ASN A 70 -5.88 -12.88 11.11
CA ASN A 70 -5.77 -13.28 12.51
C ASN A 70 -5.51 -12.13 13.50
N GLY A 71 -6.12 -10.96 13.26
CA GLY A 71 -5.95 -9.78 14.11
C GLY A 71 -4.59 -9.10 14.00
N THR A 72 -3.78 -9.46 13.02
CA THR A 72 -2.49 -8.79 12.78
C THR A 72 -2.69 -7.31 12.47
N LYS A 73 -1.76 -6.49 12.93
CA LYS A 73 -1.77 -5.05 12.70
C LYS A 73 -1.30 -4.74 11.28
N TYR A 74 -1.73 -3.60 10.75
CA TYR A 74 -1.31 -3.14 9.42
C TYR A 74 0.21 -2.91 9.33
N ARG A 75 0.72 -3.20 8.13
CA ARG A 75 2.05 -2.85 7.66
C ARG A 75 1.93 -2.12 6.33
N ILE A 76 2.97 -1.41 5.94
CA ILE A 76 3.08 -0.81 4.62
C ILE A 76 3.80 -1.80 3.71
N GLY A 77 3.16 -2.13 2.58
CA GLY A 77 3.73 -2.93 1.52
C GLY A 77 4.19 -2.07 0.35
N TYR A 78 5.02 -2.65 -0.50
CA TYR A 78 5.54 -2.01 -1.70
C TYR A 78 5.46 -2.96 -2.90
N ALA A 79 5.14 -2.40 -4.05
CA ALA A 79 5.19 -3.09 -5.34
C ALA A 79 5.78 -2.17 -6.42
N HIS A 80 6.46 -2.77 -7.39
CA HIS A 80 7.04 -2.09 -8.54
C HIS A 80 6.43 -2.62 -9.84
N SER A 81 6.31 -1.75 -10.84
CA SER A 81 5.82 -2.09 -12.17
C SER A 81 6.51 -1.23 -13.23
N LEU A 82 6.84 -1.82 -14.37
CA LEU A 82 7.36 -1.08 -15.52
C LEU A 82 6.24 -0.44 -16.36
N ASP A 83 5.06 -1.04 -16.36
CA ASP A 83 3.93 -0.67 -17.21
C ASP A 83 2.69 -0.12 -16.45
N GLY A 84 2.71 -0.21 -15.11
CA GLY A 84 1.58 0.15 -14.24
C GLY A 84 0.43 -0.86 -14.25
N ILE A 85 0.60 -1.99 -14.92
CA ILE A 85 -0.40 -3.06 -15.08
C ILE A 85 0.06 -4.33 -14.36
N THR A 86 1.27 -4.77 -14.68
CA THR A 86 1.90 -5.96 -14.08
C THR A 86 2.76 -5.53 -12.91
N TRP A 87 2.41 -5.96 -11.70
CA TRP A 87 3.05 -5.53 -10.46
C TRP A 87 3.82 -6.66 -9.80
N ASP A 88 5.04 -6.38 -9.42
CA ASP A 88 5.89 -7.24 -8.60
C ASP A 88 5.89 -6.74 -7.15
N ARG A 89 5.21 -7.48 -6.26
CA ARG A 89 5.16 -7.17 -4.83
C ARG A 89 6.47 -7.58 -4.17
N LYS A 90 7.15 -6.60 -3.60
CA LYS A 90 8.42 -6.81 -2.90
C LYS A 90 8.18 -7.18 -1.43
N LYS A 91 9.14 -7.89 -0.84
CA LYS A 91 9.11 -8.24 0.59
C LYS A 91 9.41 -7.04 1.48
N ASP A 92 10.29 -6.16 1.00
CA ASP A 92 10.72 -4.96 1.71
C ASP A 92 10.02 -3.73 1.12
N SER A 93 9.42 -2.93 1.97
CA SER A 93 8.77 -1.67 1.61
C SER A 93 9.64 -0.44 1.87
N GLY A 94 10.82 -0.64 2.45
CA GLY A 94 11.71 0.43 2.90
C GLY A 94 11.32 1.07 4.23
N ILE A 95 10.23 0.63 4.85
CA ILE A 95 9.76 1.12 6.15
C ILE A 95 9.07 0.00 6.94
N ASP A 96 9.31 -0.04 8.24
CA ASP A 96 8.61 -0.93 9.18
C ASP A 96 8.33 -0.19 10.48
N VAL A 97 7.65 -0.85 11.42
CA VAL A 97 7.35 -0.31 12.74
C VAL A 97 8.62 0.02 13.52
N SER A 98 8.54 1.04 14.34
CA SER A 98 9.60 1.39 15.29
C SER A 98 9.72 0.36 16.41
N LYS A 99 10.86 0.31 17.09
CA LYS A 99 11.03 -0.58 18.26
C LYS A 99 10.11 -0.20 19.42
N THR A 100 9.84 1.06 19.59
CA THR A 100 9.01 1.62 20.66
C THR A 100 8.31 2.88 20.16
N GLY A 101 7.25 3.30 20.86
CA GLY A 101 6.59 4.58 20.59
C GLY A 101 5.30 4.47 19.80
N TRP A 102 4.92 5.57 19.20
CA TRP A 102 3.60 5.79 18.58
C TRP A 102 3.33 4.99 17.29
N ASP A 103 4.36 4.42 16.68
CA ASP A 103 4.30 3.60 15.46
C ASP A 103 4.93 2.21 15.63
N SER A 104 5.04 1.73 16.89
CA SER A 104 5.72 0.47 17.21
C SER A 104 4.88 -0.80 16.98
N GLU A 105 3.56 -0.66 16.88
CA GLU A 105 2.67 -1.80 16.66
C GLU A 105 2.13 -1.86 15.24
N MET A 106 1.90 -0.71 14.63
CA MET A 106 1.24 -0.56 13.34
C MET A 106 1.73 0.66 12.58
N ILE A 107 1.89 0.50 11.27
CA ILE A 107 2.01 1.60 10.31
C ILE A 107 1.06 1.37 9.15
N CYS A 108 0.35 2.43 8.73
CA CYS A 108 -0.64 2.30 7.66
C CYS A 108 -0.90 3.61 6.92
N TYR A 109 -1.68 3.51 5.85
CA TYR A 109 -2.20 4.62 5.03
C TYR A 109 -1.10 5.50 4.47
N PRO A 110 -0.16 4.92 3.72
CA PRO A 110 0.92 5.68 3.11
C PRO A 110 0.39 6.68 2.09
N PHE A 111 0.93 7.88 2.12
CA PHE A 111 0.80 8.86 1.06
C PHE A 111 2.18 9.31 0.64
N VAL A 112 2.60 8.92 -0.57
CA VAL A 112 3.94 9.21 -1.10
C VAL A 112 3.86 10.37 -2.07
N PHE A 113 4.78 11.31 -1.92
CA PHE A 113 4.91 12.46 -2.80
C PHE A 113 6.37 12.85 -3.00
N GLU A 114 6.64 13.55 -4.10
CA GLU A 114 7.95 14.10 -4.39
C GLU A 114 7.98 15.59 -4.09
N HIS A 115 9.04 16.04 -3.45
CA HIS A 115 9.33 17.45 -3.27
C HIS A 115 10.81 17.70 -3.53
N LYS A 116 11.11 18.57 -4.52
CA LYS A 116 12.47 18.78 -5.03
C LYS A 116 13.05 17.44 -5.52
N VAL A 117 14.17 17.00 -4.92
CA VAL A 117 14.89 15.78 -5.29
C VAL A 117 14.60 14.60 -4.36
N ASN A 118 13.76 14.81 -3.35
CA ASN A 118 13.46 13.81 -2.33
C ASN A 118 12.05 13.26 -2.48
N LYS A 119 11.90 11.99 -2.14
CA LYS A 119 10.63 11.29 -2.04
C LYS A 119 10.26 11.15 -0.56
N TYR A 120 9.05 11.54 -0.21
CA TYR A 120 8.53 11.56 1.15
C TYR A 120 7.31 10.65 1.28
N MET A 121 7.11 10.12 2.47
CA MET A 121 5.91 9.36 2.81
C MET A 121 5.31 9.91 4.11
N LEU A 122 4.03 10.31 4.07
CA LEU A 122 3.21 10.49 5.25
C LEU A 122 2.54 9.16 5.57
N TYR A 123 2.47 8.76 6.84
CA TYR A 123 1.84 7.53 7.28
C TYR A 123 1.27 7.64 8.69
N ASN A 124 0.28 6.83 9.00
CA ASN A 124 -0.29 6.73 10.34
C ASN A 124 0.41 5.63 11.14
N GLY A 125 0.60 5.86 12.44
CA GLY A 125 1.09 4.88 13.40
C GLY A 125 -0.03 4.08 14.07
N ASN A 126 0.20 3.73 15.34
CA ASN A 126 -0.69 2.89 16.15
C ASN A 126 -2.13 3.41 16.16
N ASP A 127 -3.07 2.47 16.24
CA ASP A 127 -4.52 2.76 16.27
C ASP A 127 -4.99 3.73 15.18
N TYR A 128 -4.48 3.51 13.94
CA TYR A 128 -4.82 4.30 12.74
C TYR A 128 -4.45 5.78 12.82
N GLY A 129 -3.42 6.12 13.59
CA GLY A 129 -2.95 7.47 13.77
C GLY A 129 -3.59 8.20 14.95
N LYS A 130 -4.00 7.47 15.99
CA LYS A 130 -4.53 8.06 17.22
C LYS A 130 -3.65 9.16 17.79
N ASP A 131 -2.34 8.97 17.74
CA ASP A 131 -1.35 9.91 18.25
C ASP A 131 -0.74 10.80 17.16
N GLY A 132 -1.34 10.80 15.95
CA GLY A 132 -0.91 11.61 14.81
C GLY A 132 -0.39 10.79 13.63
N PHE A 133 0.45 11.43 12.81
CA PHE A 133 1.06 10.82 11.63
C PHE A 133 2.56 11.14 11.56
N GLY A 134 3.31 10.30 10.86
CA GLY A 134 4.74 10.44 10.64
C GLY A 134 5.11 10.89 9.25
N LEU A 135 6.32 11.39 9.11
CA LEU A 135 6.98 11.70 7.86
C LEU A 135 8.26 10.86 7.75
N ALA A 136 8.31 10.01 6.73
CA ALA A 136 9.53 9.31 6.32
C ALA A 136 10.12 9.95 5.05
N VAL A 137 11.42 9.84 4.89
CA VAL A 137 12.16 10.29 3.70
C VAL A 137 12.87 9.10 3.09
N LEU A 138 12.74 8.92 1.77
CA LEU A 138 13.49 7.90 1.07
C LEU A 138 14.96 8.34 0.97
N GLU A 139 15.83 7.64 1.65
CA GLU A 139 17.27 7.84 1.54
C GLU A 139 17.76 7.15 0.26
N ASN A 140 18.31 7.93 -0.66
CA ASN A 140 19.04 7.37 -1.79
C ASN A 140 20.39 6.86 -1.25
N ASN A 141 20.50 5.58 -0.98
CA ASN A 141 21.80 4.96 -0.75
C ASN A 141 22.66 5.18 -2.00
N LYS A 142 23.66 6.02 -1.85
CA LYS A 142 24.69 6.27 -2.88
C LYS A 142 25.56 5.04 -3.08
#